data_a7720e4faff3c367d36691108d7e6743
#
_entry.id   a7720e4faff3c367d36691108d7e6743
#
_cell.length_a   1.000
_cell.length_b   1.000
_cell.length_c   1.000
_cell.angle_alpha   90.00
_cell.angle_beta   90.00
_cell.angle_gamma   90.00
#
_symmetry.space_group_name_H-M   'P 1'
#
loop_
_entity.id
_entity.type
_entity.pdbx_description
1 polymer ?
#
loop_
_entity_poly.entity_id
_entity_poly.type
_entity_poly.pdbx_seq_one_letter_code
_entity_poly.pdbx_strand_id
1 'polypeptide(L)'
;MGCGEVYFPPKMFCNNEGRESRMEDVFFGESLGEIYTASVNRHPTTKFEYLEAPFSMYVSFRADGGRVMVSGRLTDFRASLDEIGIGGFIGEGVVPRFRRVYDDGLIHYSRLSFSLLDDYYETHLARDLEPVVPGGTPSERPGIVGYGAYVPKYRIRVEEVAEASGKNPDLYRGVVKEKALPFLDEDTRTFAVEAAERAMFHAGADKNTVDVVSVGTESNPYAVYPVAVSVAEACGIPSSVNSYDARFACKAATSQFGLMIGAIQAGIYRNTLVIGSDNSQARPGDALDYSVGAGAAALLLGGEGVIATLDGVAHYSSDTPDFYRREGERYPSHGGRFTGEQAYFRTVVSAGKSLLERTGLSSGDFDYFVAHQPNMKFPRSAARALGFEKDQYELGNAVDYIGNMYAGSCIAGLCAILDVAKPSERIMMVAYGSGAGSDAYVFTVTDEIEGKRERAITLSGQIFNPRREYVSYQFYRRAKDQ
;
A
#
# COMPACT_ATOMS: atom_id res chain seq x y z
N MET A 1 -22.30 30.33 18.67
CA MET A 1 -21.29 30.63 17.66
C MET A 1 -19.99 30.86 18.38
N GLY A 2 -18.99 30.01 18.18
CA GLY A 2 -17.69 30.18 18.82
C GLY A 2 -16.84 31.24 18.13
N CYS A 3 -15.71 31.65 18.73
CA CYS A 3 -14.82 32.68 18.19
C CYS A 3 -14.09 32.26 16.90
N GLY A 4 -14.14 30.98 16.51
CA GLY A 4 -13.48 30.45 15.32
C GLY A 4 -11.94 30.29 15.40
N GLU A 5 -11.37 30.50 16.60
CA GLU A 5 -9.94 30.30 16.82
C GLU A 5 -9.57 28.82 16.83
N VAL A 6 -8.47 28.49 16.15
CA VAL A 6 -7.90 27.13 16.06
C VAL A 6 -6.54 27.11 16.75
N TYR A 7 -6.28 26.07 17.55
CA TYR A 7 -5.04 25.89 18.28
C TYR A 7 -4.33 24.60 17.93
N PHE A 8 -3.02 24.71 17.68
CA PHE A 8 -2.14 23.57 17.55
C PHE A 8 -0.85 23.79 18.37
N PRO A 9 -0.44 22.90 19.25
CA PRO A 9 -1.17 21.69 19.72
C PRO A 9 -2.49 22.02 20.40
N PRO A 10 -3.42 21.05 20.52
CA PRO A 10 -4.73 21.27 21.12
C PRO A 10 -4.67 21.87 22.52
N LYS A 11 -5.57 22.80 22.82
CA LYS A 11 -5.72 23.42 24.15
C LYS A 11 -7.02 22.96 24.79
N MET A 12 -7.07 22.95 26.12
CA MET A 12 -8.30 22.63 26.85
C MET A 12 -9.35 23.76 26.77
N PHE A 13 -8.92 25.01 26.56
CA PHE A 13 -9.78 26.19 26.54
C PHE A 13 -9.38 27.16 25.45
N CYS A 14 -10.33 27.83 24.86
CA CYS A 14 -10.10 28.94 23.95
C CYS A 14 -9.51 30.13 24.70
N ASN A 15 -8.48 30.76 24.16
CA ASN A 15 -7.89 31.98 24.78
C ASN A 15 -8.86 33.15 24.81
N ASN A 16 -9.79 33.22 23.83
CA ASN A 16 -10.74 34.35 23.72
C ASN A 16 -12.03 34.12 24.51
N GLU A 17 -12.48 32.87 24.66
CA GLU A 17 -13.75 32.52 25.32
C GLU A 17 -13.55 31.89 26.71
N GLY A 18 -12.32 31.56 27.10
CA GLY A 18 -11.99 31.03 28.41
C GLY A 18 -12.50 29.60 28.65
N ARG A 19 -12.77 29.28 29.93
CA ARG A 19 -13.12 27.92 30.37
C ARG A 19 -14.52 27.45 29.95
N GLU A 20 -15.38 28.35 29.53
CA GLU A 20 -16.74 28.04 29.07
C GLU A 20 -16.77 27.63 27.58
N SER A 21 -15.64 27.78 26.88
CA SER A 21 -15.53 27.44 25.47
C SER A 21 -15.68 25.92 25.23
N ARG A 22 -16.42 25.56 24.20
CA ARG A 22 -16.49 24.20 23.68
C ARG A 22 -15.41 24.06 22.60
N MET A 23 -14.45 23.19 22.84
CA MET A 23 -13.40 22.86 21.85
C MET A 23 -13.86 21.69 21.00
N GLU A 24 -13.62 21.79 19.70
CA GLU A 24 -13.84 20.74 18.72
C GLU A 24 -12.51 20.43 18.06
N ASP A 25 -12.26 19.15 17.80
CA ASP A 25 -11.05 18.72 17.08
C ASP A 25 -11.16 19.12 15.60
N VAL A 26 -10.07 19.65 15.07
CA VAL A 26 -9.93 19.97 13.64
C VAL A 26 -8.94 19.01 13.02
N PHE A 27 -9.40 18.27 12.02
CA PHE A 27 -8.57 17.32 11.30
C PHE A 27 -7.79 18.04 10.17
N PHE A 28 -6.45 18.08 10.29
CA PHE A 28 -5.58 18.73 9.31
C PHE A 28 -5.13 17.82 8.16
N GLY A 29 -5.52 16.54 8.16
CA GLY A 29 -5.05 15.54 7.19
C GLY A 29 -5.38 15.87 5.73
N GLU A 30 -6.43 16.66 5.49
CA GLU A 30 -6.87 17.09 4.16
C GLU A 30 -6.61 18.58 3.91
N SER A 31 -6.00 19.28 4.88
CA SER A 31 -5.76 20.71 4.76
C SER A 31 -4.55 21.00 3.88
N LEU A 32 -4.71 21.92 2.94
CA LEU A 32 -3.61 22.49 2.18
C LEU A 32 -3.00 23.64 2.97
N GLY A 33 -1.68 23.75 2.95
CA GLY A 33 -0.96 24.82 3.60
C GLY A 33 0.03 25.47 2.65
N GLU A 34 0.58 26.61 3.07
CA GLU A 34 1.64 27.33 2.37
C GLU A 34 2.85 27.48 3.28
N ILE A 35 4.04 27.22 2.74
CA ILE A 35 5.29 27.34 3.50
C ILE A 35 5.52 28.81 3.86
N TYR A 36 5.56 29.09 5.15
CA TYR A 36 5.84 30.41 5.69
C TYR A 36 7.33 30.60 6.02
N THR A 37 7.95 29.56 6.57
CA THR A 37 9.40 29.57 6.85
C THR A 37 9.97 28.17 6.61
N ALA A 38 11.27 28.12 6.27
CA ALA A 38 11.98 26.86 6.10
C ALA A 38 13.34 26.92 6.78
N SER A 39 13.83 25.77 7.28
CA SER A 39 15.18 25.60 7.79
C SER A 39 15.73 24.24 7.42
N VAL A 40 17.03 24.15 7.17
CA VAL A 40 17.71 22.91 6.80
C VAL A 40 18.56 22.42 7.94
N ASN A 41 18.36 21.18 8.33
CA ASN A 41 19.23 20.50 9.26
C ASN A 41 20.35 19.80 8.47
N ARG A 42 21.58 20.31 8.61
CA ARG A 42 22.79 19.74 8.01
C ARG A 42 23.58 18.85 8.96
N HIS A 43 23.14 18.75 10.22
CA HIS A 43 23.72 17.86 11.21
C HIS A 43 22.74 16.73 11.52
N PRO A 44 23.06 15.48 11.23
CA PRO A 44 22.18 14.35 11.53
C PRO A 44 22.02 14.22 13.04
N THR A 45 20.84 13.82 13.47
CA THR A 45 20.70 13.22 14.79
C THR A 45 21.41 11.88 14.78
N THR A 46 21.78 11.34 15.94
CA THR A 46 22.52 10.08 16.07
C THR A 46 21.93 8.91 15.29
N LYS A 47 20.62 8.94 15.03
CA LYS A 47 19.92 7.90 14.24
C LYS A 47 20.06 8.05 12.72
N PHE A 48 20.53 9.19 12.24
CA PHE A 48 20.62 9.51 10.80
C PHE A 48 22.05 9.90 10.37
N GLU A 49 23.06 9.53 11.15
CA GLU A 49 24.48 9.86 10.91
C GLU A 49 25.02 9.39 9.55
N TYR A 50 24.37 8.39 8.95
CA TYR A 50 24.75 7.82 7.66
C TYR A 50 24.13 8.52 6.45
N LEU A 51 23.22 9.48 6.65
CA LEU A 51 22.63 10.23 5.55
C LEU A 51 23.59 11.35 5.09
N GLU A 52 23.65 11.55 3.79
CA GLU A 52 24.30 12.74 3.24
C GLU A 52 23.45 13.99 3.53
N ALA A 53 24.10 15.11 3.80
CA ALA A 53 23.39 16.38 3.99
C ALA A 53 22.80 16.87 2.66
N PRO A 54 21.61 17.53 2.70
CA PRO A 54 20.83 17.88 3.89
C PRO A 54 19.99 16.70 4.41
N PHE A 55 20.06 16.45 5.70
CA PHE A 55 19.36 15.30 6.33
C PHE A 55 17.86 15.50 6.44
N SER A 56 17.43 16.71 6.66
CA SER A 56 16.01 17.07 6.73
C SER A 56 15.82 18.57 6.55
N MET A 57 14.69 18.93 5.99
CA MET A 57 14.21 20.29 5.95
C MET A 57 12.95 20.41 6.80
N TYR A 58 12.95 21.35 7.74
CA TYR A 58 11.80 21.68 8.54
C TYR A 58 11.11 22.91 7.98
N VAL A 59 9.80 22.86 7.87
CA VAL A 59 8.98 23.97 7.39
C VAL A 59 7.92 24.33 8.42
N SER A 60 7.59 25.60 8.51
CA SER A 60 6.39 26.07 9.19
C SER A 60 5.46 26.62 8.13
N PHE A 61 4.22 26.21 8.15
CA PHE A 61 3.23 26.59 7.17
C PHE A 61 1.94 27.08 7.83
N ARG A 62 1.18 27.85 7.08
CA ARG A 62 -0.15 28.31 7.49
C ARG A 62 -1.19 27.34 6.96
N ALA A 63 -2.00 26.82 7.84
CA ALA A 63 -3.14 25.97 7.52
C ALA A 63 -4.46 26.66 7.88
N ASP A 64 -5.57 26.10 7.44
CA ASP A 64 -6.92 26.57 7.75
C ASP A 64 -7.13 28.07 7.48
N GLY A 65 -6.81 28.49 6.24
CA GLY A 65 -6.94 29.89 5.81
C GLY A 65 -5.98 30.86 6.51
N GLY A 66 -4.85 30.35 7.00
CA GLY A 66 -3.82 31.15 7.70
C GLY A 66 -4.06 31.34 9.20
N ARG A 67 -5.08 30.69 9.77
CA ARG A 67 -5.39 30.78 11.21
C ARG A 67 -4.46 30.00 12.11
N VAL A 68 -3.80 28.97 11.55
CA VAL A 68 -2.92 28.08 12.31
C VAL A 68 -1.54 28.00 11.67
N MET A 69 -0.50 28.09 12.50
CA MET A 69 0.88 27.83 12.12
C MET A 69 1.28 26.44 12.60
N VAL A 70 1.67 25.59 11.68
CA VAL A 70 2.13 24.23 11.97
C VAL A 70 3.57 24.07 11.45
N SER A 71 4.39 23.38 12.21
CA SER A 71 5.77 23.08 11.81
C SER A 71 6.01 21.58 11.73
N GLY A 72 6.69 21.14 10.70
CA GLY A 72 7.02 19.75 10.52
C GLY A 72 8.11 19.55 9.47
N ARG A 73 8.43 18.29 9.22
CA ARG A 73 9.46 17.93 8.25
C ARG A 73 8.88 17.91 6.82
N LEU A 74 9.59 18.53 5.88
CA LEU A 74 9.31 18.37 4.45
C LEU A 74 9.84 17.01 3.97
N THR A 75 8.99 16.23 3.33
CA THR A 75 9.31 14.91 2.75
C THR A 75 9.03 14.92 1.24
N ASP A 76 9.59 13.96 0.53
CA ASP A 76 9.31 13.73 -0.89
C ASP A 76 9.57 14.92 -1.83
N PHE A 77 10.39 15.91 -1.39
CA PHE A 77 10.77 17.01 -2.25
C PHE A 77 11.91 16.61 -3.21
N ARG A 78 11.91 17.21 -4.38
CA ARG A 78 12.80 16.82 -5.49
C ARG A 78 14.09 17.56 -5.59
N ALA A 79 14.05 18.81 -5.22
CA ALA A 79 15.13 19.72 -5.58
C ALA A 79 16.35 19.52 -4.72
N SER A 80 17.51 19.57 -5.31
CA SER A 80 18.73 19.78 -4.58
C SER A 80 18.65 21.12 -3.85
N LEU A 81 18.83 21.11 -2.54
CA LEU A 81 18.82 22.34 -1.73
C LEU A 81 19.96 23.32 -2.12
N ASP A 82 21.01 22.81 -2.77
CA ASP A 82 22.11 23.62 -3.30
C ASP A 82 21.70 24.34 -4.60
N GLU A 83 20.73 23.81 -5.34
CA GLU A 83 20.22 24.40 -6.58
C GLU A 83 19.18 25.50 -6.35
N ILE A 84 18.29 25.32 -5.37
CA ILE A 84 17.15 26.22 -5.16
C ILE A 84 17.40 27.21 -4.01
N GLY A 85 18.17 26.81 -3.02
CA GLY A 85 18.31 27.55 -1.76
C GLY A 85 17.05 27.44 -0.88
N ILE A 86 17.19 27.71 0.41
CA ILE A 86 16.10 27.60 1.41
C ILE A 86 14.93 28.55 1.09
N GLY A 87 15.22 29.73 0.57
CA GLY A 87 14.21 30.75 0.24
C GLY A 87 13.28 30.37 -0.92
N GLY A 88 13.70 29.46 -1.79
CA GLY A 88 12.92 29.03 -2.93
C GLY A 88 11.67 28.22 -2.58
N PHE A 89 11.54 27.75 -1.34
CA PHE A 89 10.37 27.02 -0.87
C PHE A 89 9.33 27.88 -0.15
N ILE A 90 9.63 29.14 0.12
CA ILE A 90 8.68 30.05 0.81
C ILE A 90 7.57 30.43 -0.17
N GLY A 91 6.34 30.23 0.25
CA GLY A 91 5.15 30.44 -0.59
C GLY A 91 4.64 29.19 -1.30
N GLU A 92 5.45 28.10 -1.33
CA GLU A 92 5.02 26.84 -1.91
C GLU A 92 3.89 26.18 -1.09
N GLY A 93 2.95 25.58 -1.81
CA GLY A 93 1.88 24.80 -1.22
C GLY A 93 2.36 23.45 -0.69
N VAL A 94 1.82 23.01 0.44
CA VAL A 94 2.16 21.71 1.05
C VAL A 94 0.92 20.95 1.47
N VAL A 95 1.02 19.62 1.45
CA VAL A 95 0.01 18.70 1.98
C VAL A 95 0.59 17.86 3.11
N PRO A 96 -0.19 17.54 4.15
CA PRO A 96 0.24 16.66 5.22
C PRO A 96 0.50 15.24 4.71
N ARG A 97 1.54 14.60 5.25
CA ARG A 97 1.91 13.21 4.95
C ARG A 97 2.01 12.40 6.23
N PHE A 98 1.53 11.17 6.21
CA PHE A 98 1.67 10.25 7.33
C PHE A 98 3.02 9.53 7.23
N ARG A 99 3.89 9.79 8.21
CA ARG A 99 5.26 9.26 8.20
C ARG A 99 5.68 8.78 9.58
N ARG A 100 6.59 7.81 9.57
CA ARG A 100 7.23 7.31 10.78
C ARG A 100 8.26 8.30 11.30
N VAL A 101 8.20 8.60 12.58
CA VAL A 101 9.11 9.51 13.28
C VAL A 101 9.70 8.79 14.49
N TYR A 102 11.00 8.94 14.72
CA TYR A 102 11.67 8.43 15.92
C TYR A 102 11.81 9.52 16.96
N ASP A 103 11.49 9.16 18.22
CA ASP A 103 11.70 10.00 19.39
C ASP A 103 12.05 9.12 20.59
N ASP A 104 13.14 9.40 21.29
CA ASP A 104 13.63 8.75 22.51
C ASP A 104 13.48 7.21 22.54
N GLY A 105 13.72 6.55 21.42
CA GLY A 105 13.64 5.10 21.29
C GLY A 105 12.25 4.56 20.99
N LEU A 106 11.21 5.39 20.94
CA LEU A 106 9.86 5.04 20.51
C LEU A 106 9.68 5.36 19.03
N ILE A 107 8.86 4.55 18.36
CA ILE A 107 8.43 4.81 16.99
C ILE A 107 7.10 5.54 17.06
N HIS A 108 7.05 6.74 16.52
CA HIS A 108 5.84 7.52 16.39
C HIS A 108 5.43 7.65 14.93
N TYR A 109 4.15 7.85 14.69
CA TYR A 109 3.60 8.17 13.38
C TYR A 109 2.97 9.55 13.43
N SER A 110 3.23 10.38 12.45
CA SER A 110 2.76 11.76 12.46
C SER A 110 2.45 12.26 11.06
N ARG A 111 1.41 13.08 10.97
CA ARG A 111 1.13 13.91 9.79
C ARG A 111 1.85 15.26 9.82
N LEU A 112 2.78 15.47 10.74
CA LEU A 112 3.64 16.66 10.75
C LEU A 112 4.79 16.60 9.72
N SER A 113 4.79 15.62 8.84
CA SER A 113 5.60 15.59 7.62
C SER A 113 4.77 16.06 6.44
N PHE A 114 5.38 16.75 5.50
CA PHE A 114 4.68 17.42 4.39
C PHE A 114 5.40 17.15 3.06
N SER A 115 4.62 17.10 1.99
CA SER A 115 5.15 17.14 0.61
C SER A 115 4.79 18.47 -0.03
N LEU A 116 5.59 18.93 -0.99
CA LEU A 116 5.21 20.06 -1.83
C LEU A 116 3.93 19.73 -2.59
N LEU A 117 3.03 20.72 -2.71
CA LEU A 117 1.72 20.55 -3.31
C LEU A 117 1.83 20.09 -4.78
N ASP A 118 2.70 20.71 -5.57
CA ASP A 118 2.91 20.34 -6.96
C ASP A 118 3.48 18.92 -7.08
N ASP A 119 4.39 18.53 -6.19
CA ASP A 119 4.92 17.17 -6.10
C ASP A 119 3.84 16.16 -5.70
N TYR A 120 2.91 16.55 -4.85
CA TYR A 120 1.77 15.74 -4.47
C TYR A 120 0.78 15.58 -5.63
N TYR A 121 0.37 16.67 -6.30
CA TYR A 121 -0.60 16.62 -7.41
C TYR A 121 -0.09 15.86 -8.63
N GLU A 122 1.18 15.93 -8.94
CA GLU A 122 1.75 15.11 -10.01
C GLU A 122 1.78 13.61 -9.70
N THR A 123 1.78 13.23 -8.41
CA THR A 123 1.75 11.84 -7.95
C THR A 123 0.37 11.35 -7.53
N HIS A 124 -0.51 12.29 -7.14
CA HIS A 124 -1.82 12.01 -6.58
C HIS A 124 -2.81 13.00 -7.20
N LEU A 125 -3.58 12.61 -8.16
CA LEU A 125 -4.60 13.47 -8.77
C LEU A 125 -5.62 13.90 -7.70
N ALA A 126 -5.47 15.11 -7.14
CA ALA A 126 -6.47 15.67 -6.25
C ALA A 126 -7.62 16.26 -7.07
N ARG A 127 -8.81 15.74 -6.89
CA ARG A 127 -10.06 16.36 -7.35
C ARG A 127 -11.02 16.42 -6.17
N ASP A 128 -11.80 17.49 -6.10
CA ASP A 128 -12.90 17.61 -5.15
C ASP A 128 -13.93 16.53 -5.44
N LEU A 129 -14.15 15.64 -4.47
CA LEU A 129 -15.16 14.60 -4.55
C LEU A 129 -16.41 15.06 -3.82
N GLU A 130 -17.55 15.02 -4.50
CA GLU A 130 -18.82 15.20 -3.82
C GLU A 130 -19.13 14.00 -2.93
N PRO A 131 -19.58 14.21 -1.68
CA PRO A 131 -19.86 13.09 -0.76
C PRO A 131 -21.03 12.23 -1.27
N VAL A 132 -20.81 10.90 -1.30
CA VAL A 132 -21.86 9.92 -1.61
C VAL A 132 -22.64 9.62 -0.33
N VAL A 133 -23.94 9.84 -0.37
CA VAL A 133 -24.84 9.59 0.79
C VAL A 133 -25.11 8.09 0.93
N PRO A 134 -24.87 7.46 2.10
CA PRO A 134 -25.05 6.04 2.31
C PRO A 134 -26.52 5.65 2.46
N GLY A 135 -26.94 4.60 1.76
CA GLY A 135 -28.20 3.90 1.99
C GLY A 135 -27.94 2.40 1.85
N GLY A 136 -27.54 1.75 2.94
CA GLY A 136 -27.17 0.32 2.89
C GLY A 136 -28.39 -0.56 2.70
N THR A 137 -28.58 -1.09 1.50
CA THR A 137 -29.38 -2.30 1.26
C THR A 137 -28.43 -3.47 1.00
N PRO A 138 -28.78 -4.69 1.40
CA PRO A 138 -28.00 -5.88 1.05
C PRO A 138 -27.78 -5.93 -0.46
N SER A 139 -26.53 -6.03 -0.92
CA SER A 139 -26.23 -6.07 -2.33
C SER A 139 -26.28 -7.51 -2.84
N GLU A 140 -26.99 -7.74 -3.94
CA GLU A 140 -27.01 -9.06 -4.58
C GLU A 140 -25.68 -9.42 -5.23
N ARG A 141 -24.87 -8.43 -5.61
CA ARG A 141 -23.59 -8.61 -6.30
C ARG A 141 -22.50 -7.68 -5.76
N PRO A 142 -22.05 -7.88 -4.51
CA PRO A 142 -20.97 -7.10 -3.94
C PRO A 142 -19.63 -7.42 -4.62
N GLY A 143 -18.68 -6.47 -4.53
CA GLY A 143 -17.38 -6.63 -5.15
C GLY A 143 -16.44 -5.48 -4.81
N ILE A 144 -15.52 -5.22 -5.71
CA ILE A 144 -14.56 -4.12 -5.61
C ILE A 144 -15.27 -2.82 -6.00
N VAL A 145 -15.21 -1.81 -5.14
CA VAL A 145 -15.74 -0.47 -5.38
C VAL A 145 -14.63 0.49 -5.77
N GLY A 146 -13.44 0.29 -5.21
CA GLY A 146 -12.26 1.08 -5.53
C GLY A 146 -10.99 0.35 -5.17
N TYR A 147 -9.88 0.79 -5.74
CA TYR A 147 -8.56 0.21 -5.53
C TYR A 147 -7.47 1.28 -5.46
N GLY A 148 -6.36 0.93 -4.84
CA GLY A 148 -5.18 1.77 -4.79
C GLY A 148 -3.93 0.98 -4.44
N ALA A 149 -2.79 1.41 -4.94
CA ALA A 149 -1.50 0.84 -4.58
C ALA A 149 -0.54 1.96 -4.19
N TYR A 150 0.40 1.66 -3.35
CA TYR A 150 1.52 2.53 -3.02
C TYR A 150 2.85 1.82 -3.28
N VAL A 151 3.65 2.40 -4.15
CA VAL A 151 5.00 1.94 -4.47
C VAL A 151 5.97 3.03 -4.05
N PRO A 152 6.82 2.81 -3.04
CA PRO A 152 7.84 3.78 -2.62
C PRO A 152 8.68 4.26 -3.79
N LYS A 153 9.18 5.50 -3.75
CA LYS A 153 9.92 6.09 -4.86
C LYS A 153 11.34 5.51 -5.06
N TYR A 154 11.96 5.03 -3.98
CA TYR A 154 13.32 4.50 -4.04
C TYR A 154 13.36 3.12 -4.68
N ARG A 155 14.36 2.90 -5.52
CA ARG A 155 14.58 1.67 -6.27
C ARG A 155 16.02 1.20 -6.13
N ILE A 156 16.20 -0.12 -6.21
CA ILE A 156 17.50 -0.73 -6.41
C ILE A 156 17.41 -1.75 -7.55
N ARG A 157 18.37 -1.71 -8.45
CA ARG A 157 18.47 -2.71 -9.52
C ARG A 157 19.00 -4.02 -8.97
N VAL A 158 18.55 -5.14 -9.52
CA VAL A 158 18.99 -6.46 -9.07
C VAL A 158 20.49 -6.68 -9.29
N GLU A 159 21.05 -6.07 -10.33
CA GLU A 159 22.47 -6.10 -10.62
C GLU A 159 23.31 -5.49 -9.48
N GLU A 160 22.88 -4.36 -8.94
CA GLU A 160 23.53 -3.69 -7.80
C GLU A 160 23.55 -4.61 -6.56
N VAL A 161 22.46 -5.33 -6.30
CA VAL A 161 22.38 -6.31 -5.20
C VAL A 161 23.34 -7.47 -5.42
N ALA A 162 23.45 -7.96 -6.65
CA ALA A 162 24.32 -9.07 -7.01
C ALA A 162 25.81 -8.69 -6.90
N GLU A 163 26.19 -7.56 -7.47
CA GLU A 163 27.56 -7.05 -7.43
C GLU A 163 28.02 -6.80 -5.99
N ALA A 164 27.19 -6.15 -5.17
CA ALA A 164 27.48 -5.90 -3.76
C ALA A 164 27.62 -7.20 -2.93
N SER A 165 26.99 -8.29 -3.39
CA SER A 165 27.08 -9.62 -2.79
C SER A 165 28.20 -10.49 -3.40
N GLY A 166 29.00 -9.94 -4.31
CA GLY A 166 30.10 -10.66 -4.99
C GLY A 166 29.61 -11.75 -5.94
N LYS A 167 28.39 -11.61 -6.50
CA LYS A 167 27.79 -12.60 -7.39
C LYS A 167 27.65 -12.07 -8.80
N ASN A 168 27.58 -12.98 -9.78
CA ASN A 168 27.37 -12.60 -11.17
C ASN A 168 25.93 -12.07 -11.38
N PRO A 169 25.74 -10.80 -11.79
CA PRO A 169 24.43 -10.20 -12.03
C PRO A 169 23.57 -10.94 -13.03
N ASP A 170 24.17 -11.58 -14.06
CA ASP A 170 23.42 -12.28 -15.10
C ASP A 170 22.57 -13.44 -14.57
N LEU A 171 22.95 -14.02 -13.43
CA LEU A 171 22.17 -15.09 -12.78
C LEU A 171 20.85 -14.59 -12.21
N TYR A 172 20.72 -13.29 -11.94
CA TYR A 172 19.59 -12.70 -11.21
C TYR A 172 18.65 -11.86 -12.07
N ARG A 173 19.04 -11.49 -13.30
CA ARG A 173 18.17 -10.74 -14.25
C ARG A 173 16.83 -11.38 -14.55
N GLY A 174 16.69 -12.69 -14.35
CA GLY A 174 15.43 -13.42 -14.47
C GLY A 174 14.64 -13.58 -13.17
N VAL A 175 15.06 -12.90 -12.07
CA VAL A 175 14.36 -12.91 -10.77
C VAL A 175 13.43 -11.73 -10.68
N VAL A 176 13.96 -10.51 -10.74
CA VAL A 176 13.27 -9.22 -10.94
C VAL A 176 14.24 -8.31 -11.70
N LYS A 177 13.78 -7.18 -12.21
CA LYS A 177 14.64 -6.14 -12.81
C LYS A 177 15.12 -5.15 -11.77
N GLU A 178 14.19 -4.69 -10.98
CA GLU A 178 14.42 -3.76 -9.88
C GLU A 178 13.38 -3.99 -8.78
N LYS A 179 13.61 -3.44 -7.61
CA LYS A 179 12.67 -3.53 -6.49
C LYS A 179 12.48 -2.20 -5.80
N ALA A 180 11.27 -1.96 -5.28
CA ALA A 180 10.93 -0.80 -4.49
C ALA A 180 11.44 -0.96 -3.06
N LEU A 181 11.93 0.12 -2.48
CA LEU A 181 12.51 0.17 -1.15
C LEU A 181 11.87 1.29 -0.32
N PRO A 182 11.66 1.08 0.97
CA PRO A 182 11.23 2.15 1.86
C PRO A 182 12.33 3.20 2.00
N PHE A 183 11.93 4.41 2.26
CA PHE A 183 12.82 5.39 2.87
C PHE A 183 12.81 5.24 4.40
N LEU A 184 13.60 6.06 5.10
CA LEU A 184 13.80 5.93 6.55
C LEU A 184 12.54 6.26 7.37
N ASP A 185 11.64 7.05 6.82
CA ASP A 185 10.36 7.46 7.43
C ASP A 185 9.17 6.66 6.91
N GLU A 186 9.42 5.57 6.18
CA GLU A 186 8.41 4.70 5.61
C GLU A 186 8.50 3.29 6.20
N ASP A 187 7.36 2.67 6.43
CA ASP A 187 7.22 1.28 6.82
C ASP A 187 5.84 0.73 6.43
N THR A 188 5.53 -0.48 6.86
CA THR A 188 4.26 -1.16 6.62
C THR A 188 3.03 -0.31 6.94
N ARG A 189 3.06 0.53 8.00
CA ARG A 189 1.94 1.39 8.37
C ARG A 189 1.77 2.54 7.39
N THR A 190 2.87 3.20 7.06
CA THR A 190 2.85 4.34 6.13
C THR A 190 2.39 3.92 4.74
N PHE A 191 2.86 2.76 4.25
CA PHE A 191 2.41 2.22 2.96
C PHE A 191 0.91 1.90 2.98
N ALA A 192 0.43 1.28 4.08
CA ALA A 192 -0.98 0.93 4.22
C ALA A 192 -1.90 2.15 4.18
N VAL A 193 -1.52 3.25 4.85
CA VAL A 193 -2.27 4.52 4.81
C VAL A 193 -2.34 5.07 3.39
N GLU A 194 -1.20 5.14 2.69
CA GLU A 194 -1.15 5.64 1.31
C GLU A 194 -2.02 4.82 0.34
N ALA A 195 -1.97 3.49 0.44
CA ALA A 195 -2.79 2.62 -0.40
C ALA A 195 -4.28 2.74 -0.07
N ALA A 196 -4.63 2.87 1.22
CA ALA A 196 -5.97 3.06 1.71
C ALA A 196 -6.60 4.35 1.19
N GLU A 197 -5.90 5.48 1.33
CA GLU A 197 -6.35 6.78 0.83
C GLU A 197 -6.61 6.74 -0.67
N ARG A 198 -5.72 6.11 -1.44
CA ARG A 198 -5.89 5.95 -2.89
C ARG A 198 -7.08 5.09 -3.26
N ALA A 199 -7.32 3.99 -2.53
CA ALA A 199 -8.47 3.14 -2.79
C ALA A 199 -9.79 3.85 -2.51
N MET A 200 -9.88 4.60 -1.41
CA MET A 200 -11.05 5.42 -1.08
C MET A 200 -11.24 6.57 -2.08
N PHE A 201 -10.16 7.23 -2.48
CA PHE A 201 -10.20 8.29 -3.50
C PHE A 201 -10.69 7.77 -4.85
N HIS A 202 -10.15 6.63 -5.31
CA HIS A 202 -10.62 5.99 -6.55
C HIS A 202 -12.10 5.62 -6.49
N ALA A 203 -12.55 5.08 -5.35
CA ALA A 203 -13.95 4.75 -5.12
C ALA A 203 -14.87 5.98 -5.15
N GLY A 204 -14.36 7.16 -4.75
CA GLY A 204 -15.19 8.32 -4.41
C GLY A 204 -16.00 8.09 -3.14
N ALA A 205 -15.48 7.28 -2.22
CA ALA A 205 -16.21 6.85 -1.04
C ALA A 205 -16.13 7.86 0.11
N ASP A 206 -17.25 8.08 0.77
CA ASP A 206 -17.26 8.76 2.06
C ASP A 206 -16.65 7.84 3.13
N LYS A 207 -15.62 8.34 3.83
CA LYS A 207 -14.95 7.64 4.93
C LYS A 207 -15.90 7.18 6.05
N ASN A 208 -17.03 7.90 6.24
CA ASN A 208 -18.08 7.55 7.20
C ASN A 208 -18.85 6.27 6.82
N THR A 209 -18.67 5.76 5.61
CA THR A 209 -19.31 4.51 5.17
C THR A 209 -18.41 3.29 5.32
N VAL A 210 -17.16 3.46 5.73
CA VAL A 210 -16.20 2.37 5.95
C VAL A 210 -16.46 1.75 7.32
N ASP A 211 -17.00 0.55 7.34
CA ASP A 211 -17.35 -0.18 8.56
C ASP A 211 -16.24 -1.12 9.05
N VAL A 212 -15.30 -1.49 8.15
CA VAL A 212 -14.16 -2.35 8.49
C VAL A 212 -12.88 -1.83 7.84
N VAL A 213 -11.79 -1.83 8.61
CA VAL A 213 -10.41 -1.72 8.11
C VAL A 213 -9.65 -2.98 8.49
N SER A 214 -9.20 -3.74 7.50
CA SER A 214 -8.40 -4.95 7.70
C SER A 214 -7.06 -4.83 6.99
N VAL A 215 -5.96 -5.09 7.71
CA VAL A 215 -4.60 -5.10 7.14
C VAL A 215 -4.00 -6.49 7.21
N GLY A 216 -3.65 -7.04 6.05
CA GLY A 216 -2.84 -8.26 5.96
C GLY A 216 -1.38 -7.88 5.85
N THR A 217 -0.57 -8.38 6.79
CA THR A 217 0.87 -8.10 6.81
C THR A 217 1.65 -9.22 7.50
N GLU A 218 2.88 -9.44 7.09
CA GLU A 218 3.87 -10.30 7.76
C GLU A 218 5.06 -9.49 8.29
N SER A 219 5.03 -8.16 8.17
CA SER A 219 6.06 -7.22 8.62
C SER A 219 5.50 -6.10 9.51
N ASN A 220 4.56 -6.43 10.40
CA ASN A 220 4.05 -5.47 11.39
C ASN A 220 5.21 -4.92 12.23
N PRO A 221 5.36 -3.58 12.35
CA PRO A 221 6.41 -2.97 13.17
C PRO A 221 6.33 -3.33 14.67
N TYR A 222 5.16 -3.74 15.14
CA TYR A 222 4.92 -4.12 16.52
C TYR A 222 4.37 -5.56 16.62
N ALA A 223 4.81 -6.31 17.59
CA ALA A 223 4.26 -7.65 17.87
C ALA A 223 2.79 -7.60 18.31
N VAL A 224 2.42 -6.57 19.06
CA VAL A 224 1.09 -6.39 19.68
C VAL A 224 0.61 -4.93 19.50
N TYR A 225 0.35 -4.50 18.34
CA TYR A 225 -0.29 -3.21 18.05
C TYR A 225 -0.70 -3.20 16.58
N PRO A 226 -2.01 -3.21 16.27
CA PRO A 226 -2.46 -3.41 14.90
C PRO A 226 -2.16 -2.22 14.00
N VAL A 227 -1.81 -2.50 12.76
CA VAL A 227 -1.64 -1.53 11.69
C VAL A 227 -2.99 -0.90 11.32
N ALA A 228 -4.05 -1.71 11.30
CA ALA A 228 -5.39 -1.29 10.89
C ALA A 228 -5.94 -0.09 11.68
N VAL A 229 -5.69 -0.02 12.99
CA VAL A 229 -6.11 1.12 13.82
C VAL A 229 -5.39 2.40 13.41
N SER A 230 -4.08 2.31 13.11
CA SER A 230 -3.31 3.47 12.63
C SER A 230 -3.81 3.95 11.26
N VAL A 231 -4.19 3.01 10.38
CA VAL A 231 -4.77 3.34 9.07
C VAL A 231 -6.12 4.04 9.24
N ALA A 232 -7.01 3.49 10.06
CA ALA A 232 -8.33 4.07 10.30
C ALA A 232 -8.23 5.50 10.83
N GLU A 233 -7.37 5.72 11.84
CA GLU A 233 -7.13 7.06 12.43
C GLU A 233 -6.52 8.02 11.40
N ALA A 234 -5.46 7.58 10.69
CA ALA A 234 -4.77 8.42 9.72
C ALA A 234 -5.65 8.83 8.53
N CYS A 235 -6.54 7.94 8.09
CA CYS A 235 -7.50 8.22 7.01
C CYS A 235 -8.74 9.00 7.50
N GLY A 236 -8.85 9.27 8.81
CA GLY A 236 -10.01 9.96 9.39
C GLY A 236 -11.30 9.13 9.30
N ILE A 237 -11.20 7.80 9.32
CA ILE A 237 -12.34 6.90 9.39
C ILE A 237 -12.88 6.95 10.84
N PRO A 238 -14.20 6.98 11.05
CA PRO A 238 -14.79 7.11 12.39
C PRO A 238 -14.36 6.00 13.36
N SER A 239 -14.21 6.31 14.64
CA SER A 239 -13.77 5.35 15.67
C SER A 239 -14.74 4.18 15.90
N SER A 240 -15.96 4.22 15.33
CA SER A 240 -16.92 3.10 15.32
C SER A 240 -16.54 1.98 14.34
N VAL A 241 -15.46 2.13 13.58
CA VAL A 241 -14.96 1.14 12.62
C VAL A 241 -14.45 -0.13 13.33
N ASN A 242 -14.70 -1.30 12.75
CA ASN A 242 -14.06 -2.54 13.16
C ASN A 242 -12.66 -2.64 12.52
N SER A 243 -11.60 -2.61 13.32
CA SER A 243 -10.22 -2.59 12.83
C SER A 243 -9.43 -3.78 13.35
N TYR A 244 -8.76 -4.53 12.46
CA TYR A 244 -7.91 -5.66 12.84
C TYR A 244 -6.85 -5.98 11.78
N ASP A 245 -5.76 -6.63 12.22
CA ASP A 245 -4.74 -7.18 11.33
C ASP A 245 -5.00 -8.68 11.10
N ALA A 246 -4.83 -9.12 9.85
CA ALA A 246 -4.95 -10.52 9.46
C ALA A 246 -3.57 -11.16 9.27
N ARG A 247 -3.48 -12.47 9.53
CA ARG A 247 -2.27 -13.26 9.33
C ARG A 247 -2.55 -14.45 8.42
N PHE A 248 -1.79 -14.58 7.39
CA PHE A 248 -1.53 -15.78 6.57
C PHE A 248 -0.41 -15.48 5.57
N ALA A 249 0.76 -15.10 6.06
CA ALA A 249 1.88 -14.71 5.21
C ALA A 249 1.41 -13.84 4.01
N CYS A 250 1.89 -14.09 2.79
CA CYS A 250 1.61 -13.24 1.64
C CYS A 250 0.14 -13.24 1.15
N LYS A 251 -0.75 -14.13 1.65
CA LYS A 251 -2.19 -14.06 1.37
C LYS A 251 -3.02 -13.47 2.51
N ALA A 252 -2.38 -12.88 3.52
CA ALA A 252 -3.06 -12.36 4.70
C ALA A 252 -4.22 -11.39 4.36
N ALA A 253 -4.02 -10.49 3.40
CA ALA A 253 -5.07 -9.58 2.95
C ALA A 253 -6.13 -10.29 2.11
N THR A 254 -5.73 -11.05 1.10
CA THR A 254 -6.66 -11.68 0.15
C THR A 254 -7.56 -12.73 0.81
N SER A 255 -7.09 -13.38 1.89
CA SER A 255 -7.92 -14.33 2.66
C SER A 255 -9.19 -13.72 3.25
N GLN A 256 -9.27 -12.39 3.32
CA GLN A 256 -10.42 -11.66 3.85
C GLN A 256 -11.53 -11.43 2.80
N PHE A 257 -11.22 -11.51 1.50
CA PHE A 257 -12.17 -11.09 0.45
C PHE A 257 -13.50 -11.84 0.53
N GLY A 258 -13.49 -13.16 0.59
CA GLY A 258 -14.71 -13.94 0.67
C GLY A 258 -15.54 -13.66 1.94
N LEU A 259 -14.87 -13.44 3.07
CA LEU A 259 -15.53 -13.11 4.35
C LEU A 259 -16.18 -11.72 4.30
N MET A 260 -15.45 -10.72 3.80
CA MET A 260 -15.95 -9.35 3.70
C MET A 260 -17.08 -9.22 2.69
N ILE A 261 -16.94 -9.84 1.54
CA ILE A 261 -18.01 -9.88 0.52
C ILE A 261 -19.26 -10.57 1.07
N GLY A 262 -19.13 -11.69 1.79
CA GLY A 262 -20.25 -12.35 2.44
C GLY A 262 -20.93 -11.49 3.51
N ALA A 263 -20.17 -10.73 4.28
CA ALA A 263 -20.70 -9.81 5.28
C ALA A 263 -21.41 -8.60 4.64
N ILE A 264 -20.90 -8.08 3.52
CA ILE A 264 -21.55 -7.01 2.73
C ILE A 264 -22.86 -7.56 2.12
N GLN A 265 -22.83 -8.75 1.55
CA GLN A 265 -24.01 -9.40 0.98
C GLN A 265 -25.11 -9.63 2.03
N ALA A 266 -24.72 -9.98 3.25
CA ALA A 266 -25.62 -10.14 4.38
C ALA A 266 -26.13 -8.80 4.99
N GLY A 267 -25.64 -7.65 4.51
CA GLY A 267 -25.99 -6.33 5.03
C GLY A 267 -25.38 -6.01 6.40
N ILE A 268 -24.34 -6.76 6.84
CA ILE A 268 -23.63 -6.50 8.10
C ILE A 268 -22.74 -5.27 7.95
N TYR A 269 -22.06 -5.13 6.82
CA TYR A 269 -21.16 -4.02 6.50
C TYR A 269 -21.57 -3.37 5.17
N ARG A 270 -21.39 -2.06 5.07
CA ARG A 270 -21.57 -1.28 3.83
C ARG A 270 -20.33 -1.36 2.96
N ASN A 271 -19.23 -0.89 3.50
CA ASN A 271 -17.91 -0.92 2.84
C ASN A 271 -16.85 -1.47 3.78
N THR A 272 -15.92 -2.23 3.22
CA THR A 272 -14.78 -2.79 3.94
C THR A 272 -13.50 -2.49 3.20
N LEU A 273 -12.51 -1.93 3.89
CA LEU A 273 -11.20 -1.61 3.34
C LEU A 273 -10.24 -2.75 3.68
N VAL A 274 -9.76 -3.45 2.66
CA VAL A 274 -8.83 -4.57 2.80
C VAL A 274 -7.49 -4.19 2.18
N ILE A 275 -6.42 -4.26 2.97
CA ILE A 275 -5.11 -3.75 2.61
C ILE A 275 -4.06 -4.85 2.78
N GLY A 276 -3.22 -5.06 1.76
CA GLY A 276 -1.99 -5.85 1.87
C GLY A 276 -0.79 -4.90 1.90
N SER A 277 0.00 -4.95 2.95
CA SER A 277 1.12 -4.02 3.13
C SER A 277 2.32 -4.70 3.76
N ASP A 278 3.48 -4.62 3.11
CA ASP A 278 4.70 -5.21 3.66
C ASP A 278 5.97 -4.42 3.32
N ASN A 279 6.92 -4.51 4.24
CA ASN A 279 8.29 -4.07 4.05
C ASN A 279 9.17 -5.26 3.68
N SER A 280 10.27 -5.00 2.97
CA SER A 280 11.27 -6.01 2.60
C SER A 280 11.90 -6.66 3.85
N GLN A 281 11.76 -7.98 3.99
CA GLN A 281 12.22 -8.73 5.16
C GLN A 281 13.48 -9.58 4.94
N ALA A 282 14.01 -9.67 3.71
CA ALA A 282 15.16 -10.53 3.43
C ALA A 282 16.42 -10.12 4.19
N ARG A 283 17.22 -11.11 4.60
CA ARG A 283 18.58 -10.87 5.10
C ARG A 283 19.43 -10.33 3.96
N PRO A 284 20.22 -9.26 4.17
CA PRO A 284 21.14 -8.75 3.16
C PRO A 284 22.07 -9.85 2.62
N GLY A 285 22.11 -9.98 1.29
CA GLY A 285 22.91 -11.01 0.59
C GLY A 285 22.31 -12.43 0.54
N ASP A 286 21.14 -12.64 1.12
CA ASP A 286 20.37 -13.90 1.04
C ASP A 286 19.71 -14.05 -0.35
N ALA A 287 19.25 -15.26 -0.66
CA ALA A 287 18.52 -15.57 -1.90
C ALA A 287 17.25 -14.74 -2.08
N LEU A 288 16.56 -14.40 -0.99
CA LEU A 288 15.36 -13.54 -1.02
C LEU A 288 15.66 -12.07 -1.25
N ASP A 289 16.87 -11.60 -0.93
CA ASP A 289 17.25 -10.20 -1.07
C ASP A 289 17.15 -9.67 -2.50
N TYR A 290 17.20 -10.56 -3.48
CA TYR A 290 17.09 -10.21 -4.90
C TYR A 290 15.66 -9.93 -5.37
N SER A 291 14.64 -10.48 -4.71
CA SER A 291 13.26 -10.43 -5.19
C SER A 291 12.30 -9.64 -4.30
N VAL A 292 12.61 -9.46 -3.01
CA VAL A 292 11.67 -8.81 -2.09
C VAL A 292 11.70 -7.30 -2.21
N GLY A 293 10.51 -6.70 -2.29
CA GLY A 293 10.28 -5.27 -2.34
C GLY A 293 9.49 -4.76 -1.14
N ALA A 294 9.03 -3.53 -1.22
CA ALA A 294 8.21 -2.87 -0.21
C ALA A 294 7.06 -2.10 -0.87
N GLY A 295 5.94 -1.97 -0.17
CA GLY A 295 4.77 -1.23 -0.61
C GLY A 295 3.47 -1.84 -0.12
N ALA A 296 2.36 -1.29 -0.58
CA ALA A 296 1.02 -1.75 -0.25
C ALA A 296 0.06 -1.68 -1.43
N ALA A 297 -1.01 -2.47 -1.34
CA ALA A 297 -2.15 -2.35 -2.21
C ALA A 297 -3.44 -2.58 -1.41
N ALA A 298 -4.50 -1.85 -1.75
CA ALA A 298 -5.76 -1.82 -1.03
C ALA A 298 -6.95 -1.95 -1.98
N LEU A 299 -8.00 -2.61 -1.52
CA LEU A 299 -9.30 -2.66 -2.16
C LEU A 299 -10.36 -2.13 -1.18
N LEU A 300 -11.21 -1.25 -1.66
CA LEU A 300 -12.48 -0.95 -1.00
C LEU A 300 -13.51 -1.89 -1.60
N LEU A 301 -14.08 -2.76 -0.75
CA LEU A 301 -15.15 -3.69 -1.12
C LEU A 301 -16.47 -3.13 -0.64
N GLY A 302 -17.52 -3.29 -1.43
CA GLY A 302 -18.85 -2.76 -1.11
C GLY A 302 -19.95 -3.34 -2.00
N GLY A 303 -21.17 -2.84 -1.81
CA GLY A 303 -22.36 -3.27 -2.55
C GLY A 303 -22.83 -2.27 -3.60
N GLU A 304 -22.35 -1.03 -3.57
CA GLU A 304 -22.76 0.06 -4.46
C GLU A 304 -21.57 0.59 -5.26
N GLY A 305 -21.79 1.00 -6.50
CA GLY A 305 -20.73 1.48 -7.38
C GLY A 305 -19.63 0.45 -7.62
N VAL A 306 -19.99 -0.81 -7.70
CA VAL A 306 -19.05 -1.95 -7.84
C VAL A 306 -18.43 -1.93 -9.22
N ILE A 307 -17.11 -1.81 -9.30
CA ILE A 307 -16.34 -1.84 -10.55
C ILE A 307 -15.96 -3.24 -11.02
N ALA A 308 -15.95 -4.22 -10.09
CA ALA A 308 -15.76 -5.62 -10.42
C ALA A 308 -16.47 -6.49 -9.36
N THR A 309 -17.40 -7.35 -9.79
CA THR A 309 -18.12 -8.28 -8.91
C THR A 309 -17.25 -9.48 -8.57
N LEU A 310 -17.43 -10.05 -7.36
CA LEU A 310 -16.84 -11.34 -7.01
C LEU A 310 -17.82 -12.47 -7.35
N ASP A 311 -17.52 -13.25 -8.38
CA ASP A 311 -18.43 -14.25 -8.94
C ASP A 311 -18.06 -15.69 -8.56
N GLY A 312 -16.89 -15.93 -8.02
CA GLY A 312 -16.47 -17.28 -7.63
C GLY A 312 -15.28 -17.28 -6.69
N VAL A 313 -15.23 -18.29 -5.83
CA VAL A 313 -14.15 -18.48 -4.86
C VAL A 313 -13.84 -19.96 -4.65
N ALA A 314 -12.53 -20.27 -4.54
CA ALA A 314 -12.05 -21.57 -4.12
C ALA A 314 -10.79 -21.44 -3.26
N HIS A 315 -10.55 -22.42 -2.41
CA HIS A 315 -9.43 -22.42 -1.47
C HIS A 315 -8.67 -23.73 -1.53
N TYR A 316 -7.38 -23.68 -1.21
CA TYR A 316 -6.57 -24.86 -0.95
C TYR A 316 -5.57 -24.55 0.16
N SER A 317 -5.46 -25.45 1.15
CA SER A 317 -4.52 -25.29 2.25
C SER A 317 -3.81 -26.61 2.56
N SER A 318 -2.51 -26.54 2.86
CA SER A 318 -1.71 -27.68 3.32
C SER A 318 -0.65 -27.18 4.28
N ASP A 319 -0.31 -27.99 5.28
CA ASP A 319 0.79 -27.69 6.19
C ASP A 319 2.14 -27.99 5.48
N THR A 320 2.80 -26.94 4.99
CA THR A 320 4.06 -27.04 4.27
C THR A 320 5.02 -25.93 4.70
N PRO A 321 6.09 -26.24 5.45
CA PRO A 321 6.99 -25.24 6.04
C PRO A 321 8.01 -24.74 5.01
N ASP A 322 7.56 -23.95 4.05
CA ASP A 322 8.40 -23.41 2.97
C ASP A 322 9.11 -22.11 3.33
N PHE A 323 8.45 -21.24 4.08
CA PHE A 323 8.95 -19.95 4.52
C PHE A 323 8.29 -19.58 5.85
N TYR A 324 9.06 -19.16 6.85
CA TYR A 324 8.57 -18.80 8.19
C TYR A 324 9.55 -17.89 8.91
N ARG A 325 9.06 -17.13 9.89
CA ARG A 325 9.86 -16.37 10.82
C ARG A 325 9.37 -16.63 12.24
N ARG A 326 10.26 -17.12 13.12
CA ARG A 326 9.95 -17.29 14.54
C ARG A 326 9.92 -15.94 15.23
N GLU A 327 9.18 -15.88 16.33
CA GLU A 327 9.18 -14.69 17.18
C GLU A 327 10.60 -14.41 17.71
N GLY A 328 10.99 -13.13 17.74
CA GLY A 328 12.33 -12.68 18.10
C GLY A 328 13.38 -12.81 17.00
N GLU A 329 13.09 -13.49 15.88
CA GLU A 329 13.99 -13.51 14.74
C GLU A 329 13.78 -12.28 13.86
N ARG A 330 14.89 -11.65 13.46
CA ARG A 330 14.85 -10.47 12.59
C ARG A 330 14.50 -10.80 11.14
N TYR A 331 14.96 -11.97 10.67
CA TYR A 331 14.82 -12.38 9.28
C TYR A 331 14.10 -13.72 9.16
N PRO A 332 13.31 -13.93 8.11
CA PRO A 332 12.66 -15.21 7.86
C PRO A 332 13.65 -16.30 7.48
N SER A 333 13.28 -17.52 7.76
CA SER A 333 13.93 -18.75 7.33
C SER A 333 13.20 -19.34 6.12
N HIS A 334 13.94 -19.99 5.22
CA HIS A 334 13.45 -20.50 3.96
C HIS A 334 13.72 -22.00 3.83
N GLY A 335 12.66 -22.78 3.70
CA GLY A 335 12.72 -24.21 3.48
C GLY A 335 12.93 -24.58 2.01
N GLY A 336 14.05 -24.18 1.40
CA GLY A 336 14.35 -24.10 -0.02
C GLY A 336 13.72 -25.17 -0.93
N ARG A 337 13.81 -26.47 -0.57
CA ARG A 337 13.25 -27.57 -1.36
C ARG A 337 11.71 -27.65 -1.35
N PHE A 338 11.04 -26.98 -0.41
CA PHE A 338 9.57 -27.01 -0.30
C PHE A 338 8.88 -25.85 -1.02
N THR A 339 9.58 -24.78 -1.34
CA THR A 339 9.01 -23.51 -1.80
C THR A 339 8.33 -23.58 -3.17
N GLY A 340 8.92 -24.29 -4.15
CA GLY A 340 8.39 -24.35 -5.50
C GLY A 340 7.23 -25.35 -5.62
N GLU A 341 7.56 -26.59 -6.01
CA GLU A 341 6.58 -27.62 -6.37
C GLU A 341 5.64 -28.00 -5.23
N GLN A 342 6.15 -28.11 -4.01
CA GLN A 342 5.37 -28.64 -2.89
C GLN A 342 4.50 -27.59 -2.21
N ALA A 343 4.88 -26.32 -2.24
CA ALA A 343 4.12 -25.24 -1.66
C ALA A 343 3.42 -24.39 -2.72
N TYR A 344 4.16 -23.51 -3.41
CA TYR A 344 3.56 -22.53 -4.31
C TYR A 344 2.77 -23.19 -5.45
N PHE A 345 3.43 -24.02 -6.30
CA PHE A 345 2.75 -24.57 -7.48
C PHE A 345 1.62 -25.51 -7.12
N ARG A 346 1.83 -26.39 -6.15
CA ARG A 346 0.79 -27.30 -5.68
C ARG A 346 -0.46 -26.54 -5.23
N THR A 347 -0.31 -25.52 -4.39
CA THR A 347 -1.47 -24.82 -3.81
C THR A 347 -2.15 -23.88 -4.80
N VAL A 348 -1.36 -23.10 -5.57
CA VAL A 348 -1.89 -22.17 -6.58
C VAL A 348 -2.63 -22.91 -7.68
N VAL A 349 -2.02 -23.97 -8.21
CA VAL A 349 -2.64 -24.76 -9.30
C VAL A 349 -3.87 -25.52 -8.78
N SER A 350 -3.82 -26.07 -7.55
CA SER A 350 -4.97 -26.77 -6.99
C SER A 350 -6.15 -25.84 -6.72
N ALA A 351 -5.92 -24.65 -6.12
CA ALA A 351 -6.97 -23.66 -5.91
C ALA A 351 -7.53 -23.16 -7.24
N GLY A 352 -6.66 -22.90 -8.23
CA GLY A 352 -7.07 -22.46 -9.55
C GLY A 352 -7.94 -23.51 -10.28
N LYS A 353 -7.50 -24.77 -10.30
CA LYS A 353 -8.29 -25.86 -10.89
C LYS A 353 -9.64 -26.04 -10.20
N SER A 354 -9.64 -26.02 -8.86
CA SER A 354 -10.89 -26.12 -8.10
C SER A 354 -11.86 -24.98 -8.41
N LEU A 355 -11.36 -23.77 -8.63
CA LEU A 355 -12.18 -22.64 -9.05
C LEU A 355 -12.78 -22.85 -10.43
N LEU A 356 -11.98 -23.26 -11.42
CA LEU A 356 -12.44 -23.55 -12.78
C LEU A 356 -13.51 -24.66 -12.78
N GLU A 357 -13.28 -25.75 -12.05
CA GLU A 357 -14.26 -26.84 -11.89
C GLU A 357 -15.57 -26.38 -11.26
N ARG A 358 -15.50 -25.59 -10.17
CA ARG A 358 -16.69 -25.11 -9.45
C ARG A 358 -17.53 -24.12 -10.23
N THR A 359 -16.89 -23.31 -11.06
CA THR A 359 -17.55 -22.28 -11.88
C THR A 359 -17.96 -22.79 -13.26
N GLY A 360 -17.44 -23.94 -13.68
CA GLY A 360 -17.62 -24.47 -15.04
C GLY A 360 -16.89 -23.66 -16.11
N LEU A 361 -15.94 -22.78 -15.70
CA LEU A 361 -15.16 -21.95 -16.60
C LEU A 361 -13.85 -22.65 -16.99
N SER A 362 -13.28 -22.23 -18.10
CA SER A 362 -11.94 -22.58 -18.58
C SER A 362 -11.04 -21.36 -18.62
N SER A 363 -9.71 -21.52 -18.80
CA SER A 363 -8.79 -20.41 -18.96
C SER A 363 -9.15 -19.47 -20.12
N GLY A 364 -9.80 -19.99 -21.17
CA GLY A 364 -10.25 -19.19 -22.31
C GLY A 364 -11.44 -18.28 -22.04
N ASP A 365 -12.11 -18.45 -20.90
CA ASP A 365 -13.24 -17.59 -20.48
C ASP A 365 -12.79 -16.35 -19.70
N PHE A 366 -11.48 -16.17 -19.51
CA PHE A 366 -10.88 -15.05 -18.80
C PHE A 366 -10.03 -14.18 -19.74
N ASP A 367 -10.11 -12.89 -19.54
CA ASP A 367 -9.27 -11.91 -20.24
C ASP A 367 -7.93 -11.75 -19.52
N TYR A 368 -7.93 -11.88 -18.18
CA TYR A 368 -6.73 -11.68 -17.37
C TYR A 368 -6.57 -12.76 -16.30
N PHE A 369 -5.30 -13.02 -16.00
CA PHE A 369 -4.87 -13.85 -14.89
C PHE A 369 -3.82 -13.12 -14.05
N VAL A 370 -3.95 -13.18 -12.73
CA VAL A 370 -2.96 -12.70 -11.77
C VAL A 370 -2.76 -13.71 -10.65
N ALA A 371 -1.52 -13.98 -10.31
CA ALA A 371 -1.19 -14.80 -9.14
C ALA A 371 -0.26 -14.05 -8.19
N HIS A 372 -0.07 -14.59 -6.97
CA HIS A 372 0.98 -14.10 -6.09
C HIS A 372 2.35 -14.15 -6.75
N GLN A 373 3.19 -13.14 -6.51
CA GLN A 373 4.39 -12.84 -7.28
C GLN A 373 5.65 -12.86 -6.42
N PRO A 374 6.19 -14.04 -6.04
CA PRO A 374 7.48 -14.10 -5.32
C PRO A 374 8.66 -13.62 -6.16
N ASN A 375 8.60 -13.81 -7.48
CA ASN A 375 9.53 -13.36 -8.51
C ASN A 375 8.89 -13.49 -9.90
N MET A 376 9.62 -13.11 -10.95
CA MET A 376 9.13 -13.16 -12.35
C MET A 376 8.69 -14.54 -12.83
N LYS A 377 9.27 -15.63 -12.32
CA LYS A 377 9.07 -16.99 -12.86
C LYS A 377 7.80 -17.66 -12.34
N PHE A 378 7.50 -17.51 -11.05
CA PHE A 378 6.45 -18.25 -10.37
C PHE A 378 5.05 -17.98 -10.94
N PRO A 379 4.56 -16.73 -11.04
CA PRO A 379 3.24 -16.46 -11.59
C PRO A 379 3.10 -16.89 -13.05
N ARG A 380 4.14 -16.70 -13.87
CA ARG A 380 4.15 -17.14 -15.26
C ARG A 380 4.07 -18.65 -15.43
N SER A 381 4.73 -19.40 -14.54
CA SER A 381 4.67 -20.86 -14.57
C SER A 381 3.32 -21.40 -14.07
N ALA A 382 2.75 -20.78 -13.04
CA ALA A 382 1.41 -21.12 -12.55
C ALA A 382 0.33 -20.84 -13.60
N ALA A 383 0.39 -19.67 -14.27
CA ALA A 383 -0.52 -19.32 -15.35
C ALA A 383 -0.53 -20.39 -16.47
N ARG A 384 0.65 -20.76 -16.96
CA ARG A 384 0.78 -21.82 -17.98
C ARG A 384 0.28 -23.18 -17.52
N ALA A 385 0.49 -23.54 -16.25
CA ALA A 385 0.00 -24.79 -15.67
C ALA A 385 -1.54 -24.83 -15.54
N LEU A 386 -2.18 -23.66 -15.51
CA LEU A 386 -3.63 -23.49 -15.54
C LEU A 386 -4.20 -23.27 -16.95
N GLY A 387 -3.35 -23.24 -17.99
CA GLY A 387 -3.75 -23.08 -19.38
C GLY A 387 -3.93 -21.65 -19.85
N PHE A 388 -3.38 -20.67 -19.15
CA PHE A 388 -3.42 -19.26 -19.56
C PHE A 388 -2.29 -18.92 -20.52
N GLU A 389 -2.59 -18.11 -21.52
CA GLU A 389 -1.64 -17.59 -22.49
C GLU A 389 -0.92 -16.32 -21.96
N LYS A 390 0.17 -15.93 -22.64
CA LYS A 390 1.05 -14.86 -22.16
C LYS A 390 0.34 -13.50 -22.04
N ASP A 391 -0.48 -13.15 -22.99
CA ASP A 391 -1.24 -11.89 -23.02
C ASP A 391 -2.23 -11.76 -21.86
N GLN A 392 -2.78 -12.88 -21.38
CA GLN A 392 -3.68 -12.89 -20.23
C GLN A 392 -2.96 -12.62 -18.90
N TYR A 393 -1.69 -13.00 -18.71
CA TYR A 393 -1.01 -12.91 -17.42
C TYR A 393 0.13 -11.89 -17.34
N GLU A 394 0.65 -11.38 -18.46
CA GLU A 394 1.85 -10.53 -18.43
C GLU A 394 1.58 -9.20 -17.73
N LEU A 395 0.40 -8.61 -17.92
CA LEU A 395 0.02 -7.33 -17.32
C LEU A 395 -0.03 -7.37 -15.78
N GLY A 396 -0.51 -8.47 -15.21
CA GLY A 396 -0.58 -8.69 -13.76
C GLY A 396 0.78 -8.88 -13.07
N ASN A 397 1.88 -9.03 -13.83
CA ASN A 397 3.21 -9.31 -13.29
C ASN A 397 4.00 -8.03 -12.93
N ALA A 398 3.52 -7.29 -11.93
CA ALA A 398 4.17 -6.07 -11.46
C ALA A 398 5.52 -6.30 -10.76
N VAL A 399 5.77 -7.51 -10.26
CA VAL A 399 6.98 -7.91 -9.53
C VAL A 399 8.29 -7.61 -10.27
N ASP A 400 8.25 -7.58 -11.60
CA ASP A 400 9.40 -7.30 -12.45
C ASP A 400 10.10 -5.99 -12.08
N TYR A 401 9.35 -5.00 -11.59
CA TYR A 401 9.80 -3.63 -11.34
C TYR A 401 9.62 -3.14 -9.90
N ILE A 402 8.80 -3.82 -9.10
CA ILE A 402 8.56 -3.41 -7.71
C ILE A 402 9.09 -4.43 -6.70
N GLY A 403 9.42 -5.65 -7.16
CA GLY A 403 9.73 -6.76 -6.27
C GLY A 403 8.49 -7.34 -5.59
N ASN A 404 8.70 -8.38 -4.81
CA ASN A 404 7.64 -9.02 -4.04
C ASN A 404 7.25 -8.14 -2.83
N MET A 405 6.06 -7.56 -2.85
CA MET A 405 5.45 -6.82 -1.73
C MET A 405 4.63 -7.74 -0.82
N TYR A 406 4.92 -9.02 -0.76
CA TYR A 406 4.29 -10.02 0.10
C TYR A 406 2.75 -9.94 0.05
N ALA A 407 2.06 -9.54 1.14
CA ALA A 407 0.60 -9.46 1.19
C ALA A 407 -0.01 -8.46 0.19
N GLY A 408 0.75 -7.46 -0.24
CA GLY A 408 0.35 -6.49 -1.27
C GLY A 408 0.53 -6.98 -2.70
N SER A 409 1.40 -7.98 -2.96
CA SER A 409 1.84 -8.35 -4.31
C SER A 409 0.71 -8.75 -5.26
N CYS A 410 -0.18 -9.65 -4.82
CA CYS A 410 -1.25 -10.14 -5.66
C CYS A 410 -2.29 -9.05 -5.95
N ILE A 411 -2.61 -8.22 -4.93
CA ILE A 411 -3.53 -7.10 -5.07
C ILE A 411 -2.94 -6.02 -6.00
N ALA A 412 -1.63 -5.75 -5.92
CA ALA A 412 -0.97 -4.81 -6.83
C ALA A 412 -1.06 -5.27 -8.30
N GLY A 413 -0.87 -6.56 -8.55
CA GLY A 413 -1.09 -7.14 -9.88
C GLY A 413 -2.54 -6.99 -10.36
N LEU A 414 -3.51 -7.15 -9.46
CA LEU A 414 -4.92 -6.89 -9.76
C LEU A 414 -5.16 -5.40 -10.05
N CYS A 415 -4.55 -4.48 -9.32
CA CYS A 415 -4.62 -3.04 -9.61
C CYS A 415 -4.11 -2.72 -11.03
N ALA A 416 -2.99 -3.32 -11.46
CA ALA A 416 -2.46 -3.15 -12.81
C ALA A 416 -3.46 -3.59 -13.89
N ILE A 417 -4.19 -4.67 -13.65
CA ILE A 417 -5.25 -5.15 -14.55
C ILE A 417 -6.43 -4.18 -14.54
N LEU A 418 -6.93 -3.78 -13.36
CA LEU A 418 -8.05 -2.86 -13.24
C LEU A 418 -7.77 -1.48 -13.85
N ASP A 419 -6.50 -1.05 -13.92
CA ASP A 419 -6.10 0.19 -14.61
C ASP A 419 -6.52 0.21 -16.10
N VAL A 420 -6.68 -0.96 -16.73
CA VAL A 420 -6.95 -1.09 -18.18
C VAL A 420 -8.17 -1.96 -18.53
N ALA A 421 -8.63 -2.80 -17.61
CA ALA A 421 -9.72 -3.73 -17.86
C ALA A 421 -11.02 -3.02 -18.27
N LYS A 422 -11.80 -3.66 -19.14
CA LYS A 422 -13.04 -3.12 -19.70
C LYS A 422 -14.27 -3.82 -19.11
N PRO A 423 -15.44 -3.21 -19.20
CA PRO A 423 -16.70 -3.86 -18.82
C PRO A 423 -16.84 -5.25 -19.42
N SER A 424 -17.37 -6.17 -18.64
CA SER A 424 -17.60 -7.60 -18.96
C SER A 424 -16.33 -8.46 -19.03
N GLU A 425 -15.13 -7.89 -18.96
CA GLU A 425 -13.90 -8.67 -18.89
C GLU A 425 -13.77 -9.40 -17.55
N ARG A 426 -13.23 -10.62 -17.60
CA ARG A 426 -13.07 -11.50 -16.45
C ARG A 426 -11.62 -11.61 -16.03
N ILE A 427 -11.40 -11.58 -14.73
CA ILE A 427 -10.10 -11.68 -14.10
C ILE A 427 -10.09 -12.89 -13.18
N MET A 428 -9.14 -13.81 -13.39
CA MET A 428 -8.83 -14.85 -12.41
C MET A 428 -7.66 -14.40 -11.55
N MET A 429 -7.87 -14.34 -10.24
CA MET A 429 -6.84 -14.02 -9.25
C MET A 429 -6.56 -15.23 -8.38
N VAL A 430 -5.28 -15.61 -8.22
CA VAL A 430 -4.88 -16.70 -7.32
C VAL A 430 -3.79 -16.22 -6.35
N ALA A 431 -4.19 -15.94 -5.12
CA ALA A 431 -3.29 -15.59 -4.05
C ALA A 431 -2.58 -16.82 -3.48
N TYR A 432 -1.40 -16.60 -2.91
CA TYR A 432 -0.64 -17.61 -2.18
C TYR A 432 -0.05 -17.02 -0.91
N GLY A 433 -0.01 -17.80 0.15
CA GLY A 433 0.71 -17.52 1.38
C GLY A 433 1.47 -18.74 1.87
N SER A 434 2.70 -18.51 2.34
CA SER A 434 3.54 -19.55 2.91
C SER A 434 2.88 -20.22 4.10
N GLY A 435 3.20 -21.52 4.29
CA GLY A 435 2.61 -22.30 5.35
C GLY A 435 1.85 -23.58 4.97
N ALA A 436 1.19 -23.77 3.85
CA ALA A 436 0.98 -23.04 2.64
C ALA A 436 -0.52 -23.02 2.28
N GLY A 437 -0.97 -21.99 1.60
CA GLY A 437 -2.36 -21.91 1.17
C GLY A 437 -2.55 -20.95 0.00
N SER A 438 -3.63 -21.18 -0.76
CA SER A 438 -4.04 -20.34 -1.88
C SER A 438 -5.53 -20.09 -1.87
N ASP A 439 -5.90 -18.88 -2.30
CA ASP A 439 -7.29 -18.48 -2.53
C ASP A 439 -7.41 -18.06 -3.99
N ALA A 440 -8.38 -18.62 -4.70
CA ALA A 440 -8.67 -18.31 -6.09
C ALA A 440 -10.02 -17.58 -6.18
N TYR A 441 -10.08 -16.54 -7.00
CA TYR A 441 -11.21 -15.62 -7.15
C TYR A 441 -11.50 -15.38 -8.63
N VAL A 442 -12.81 -15.27 -8.96
CA VAL A 442 -13.28 -14.76 -10.25
C VAL A 442 -13.86 -13.38 -10.02
N PHE A 443 -13.34 -12.40 -10.74
CA PHE A 443 -13.93 -11.06 -10.81
C PHE A 443 -14.45 -10.81 -12.23
N THR A 444 -15.64 -10.20 -12.34
CA THR A 444 -16.17 -9.66 -13.61
C THR A 444 -16.28 -8.16 -13.51
N VAL A 445 -15.62 -7.48 -14.42
CA VAL A 445 -15.58 -6.01 -14.49
C VAL A 445 -16.95 -5.47 -14.92
N THR A 446 -17.42 -4.41 -14.30
CA THR A 446 -18.70 -3.74 -14.60
C THR A 446 -18.50 -2.42 -15.35
N ASP A 447 -19.58 -1.81 -15.83
CA ASP A 447 -19.56 -0.51 -16.49
C ASP A 447 -19.11 0.64 -15.56
N GLU A 448 -19.28 0.46 -14.23
CA GLU A 448 -18.88 1.45 -13.22
C GLU A 448 -17.37 1.81 -13.26
N ILE A 449 -16.53 0.91 -13.78
CA ILE A 449 -15.08 1.16 -13.86
C ILE A 449 -14.75 2.35 -14.78
N GLU A 450 -15.52 2.58 -15.83
CA GLU A 450 -15.26 3.68 -16.77
C GLU A 450 -15.44 5.04 -16.11
N GLY A 451 -16.49 5.19 -15.29
CA GLY A 451 -16.77 6.41 -14.53
C GLY A 451 -15.76 6.75 -13.43
N LYS A 452 -14.96 5.76 -13.00
CA LYS A 452 -13.96 5.93 -11.94
C LYS A 452 -12.51 5.94 -12.43
N ARG A 453 -12.28 5.58 -13.69
CA ARG A 453 -10.91 5.44 -14.26
C ARG A 453 -10.06 6.69 -14.14
N GLU A 454 -10.64 7.88 -14.32
CA GLU A 454 -9.90 9.14 -14.20
C GLU A 454 -9.38 9.45 -12.81
N ARG A 455 -9.91 8.76 -11.76
CA ARG A 455 -9.44 8.86 -10.38
C ARG A 455 -8.31 7.88 -10.06
N ALA A 456 -7.98 6.98 -10.97
CA ALA A 456 -6.96 5.97 -10.73
C ALA A 456 -5.56 6.60 -10.68
N ILE A 457 -4.86 6.38 -9.58
CA ILE A 457 -3.41 6.56 -9.51
C ILE A 457 -2.81 5.24 -9.97
N THR A 458 -2.60 5.11 -11.28
CA THR A 458 -2.27 3.84 -11.91
C THR A 458 -0.99 3.21 -11.36
N LEU A 459 -0.97 1.88 -11.25
CA LEU A 459 0.24 1.19 -10.82
C LEU A 459 1.40 1.42 -11.79
N SER A 460 1.14 1.39 -13.09
CA SER A 460 2.15 1.67 -14.10
C SER A 460 2.74 3.08 -13.99
N GLY A 461 1.91 4.08 -13.68
CA GLY A 461 2.35 5.46 -13.43
C GLY A 461 3.29 5.57 -12.23
N GLN A 462 3.09 4.75 -11.19
CA GLN A 462 3.98 4.69 -10.04
C GLN A 462 5.27 3.92 -10.32
N ILE A 463 5.19 2.80 -11.03
CA ILE A 463 6.35 1.99 -11.42
C ILE A 463 7.31 2.82 -12.29
N PHE A 464 6.77 3.50 -13.29
CA PHE A 464 7.57 4.27 -14.26
C PHE A 464 7.64 5.77 -13.95
N ASN A 465 7.27 6.16 -12.72
CA ASN A 465 7.34 7.55 -12.29
C ASN A 465 8.76 8.12 -12.55
N PRO A 466 8.89 9.25 -13.28
CA PRO A 466 10.18 9.89 -13.50
C PRO A 466 10.86 10.37 -12.21
N ARG A 467 10.11 10.45 -11.12
CA ARG A 467 10.61 10.79 -9.77
C ARG A 467 11.18 9.60 -9.00
N ARG A 468 11.16 8.38 -9.56
CA ARG A 468 11.84 7.26 -8.91
C ARG A 468 13.34 7.51 -8.83
N GLU A 469 13.93 7.18 -7.69
CA GLU A 469 15.34 7.39 -7.41
C GLU A 469 16.04 6.06 -7.19
N TYR A 470 17.15 5.85 -7.89
CA TYR A 470 17.98 4.67 -7.67
C TYR A 470 18.99 4.93 -6.57
N VAL A 471 19.04 4.00 -5.61
CA VAL A 471 19.95 4.07 -4.46
C VAL A 471 20.98 2.94 -4.50
N SER A 472 22.13 3.16 -3.86
CA SER A 472 23.17 2.14 -3.74
C SER A 472 22.75 1.02 -2.76
N TYR A 473 23.40 -0.15 -2.91
CA TYR A 473 23.21 -1.24 -1.96
C TYR A 473 23.64 -0.87 -0.53
N GLN A 474 24.65 0.00 -0.40
CA GLN A 474 25.05 0.50 0.90
C GLN A 474 23.95 1.33 1.58
N PHE A 475 23.27 2.20 0.83
CA PHE A 475 22.10 2.94 1.32
C PHE A 475 21.00 1.98 1.74
N TYR A 476 20.62 1.03 0.88
CA TYR A 476 19.61 0.03 1.17
C TYR A 476 19.88 -0.75 2.46
N ARG A 477 21.11 -1.21 2.65
CA ARG A 477 21.50 -1.91 3.88
C ARG A 477 21.29 -1.06 5.13
N ARG A 478 21.74 0.19 5.09
CA ARG A 478 21.60 1.12 6.21
C ARG A 478 20.13 1.41 6.54
N ALA A 479 19.29 1.59 5.52
CA ALA A 479 17.85 1.78 5.70
C ALA A 479 17.16 0.54 6.31
N LYS A 480 17.70 -0.66 6.07
CA LYS A 480 17.21 -1.92 6.67
C LYS A 480 17.62 -2.13 8.12
N ASP A 481 18.72 -1.55 8.54
CA ASP A 481 19.27 -1.74 9.89
C ASP A 481 18.59 -0.84 10.94
N GLN A 482 17.66 -0.03 10.51
CA GLN A 482 16.77 0.81 11.33
C GLN A 482 15.39 0.21 11.48
#